data_cd22dc69d872f6305e374d1313cdcdb1
#
_entry.id   cd22dc69d872f6305e374d1313cdcdb1
#
_cell.length_a   1.000
_cell.length_b   1.000
_cell.length_c   1.000
_cell.angle_alpha   90.00
_cell.angle_beta   90.00
_cell.angle_gamma   90.00
#
_symmetry.space_group_name_H-M   'P 1'
#
loop_
_entity.id
_entity.type
_entity.pdbx_description
1 polymer ?
#
loop_
_entity_poly.entity_id
_entity_poly.type
_entity_poly.pdbx_seq_one_letter_code
_entity_poly.pdbx_strand_id
1 'polypeptide(L)'
;MILPSLFSELKGPALPNIIKEISKVKYLNNIVIGLDKANEEEFKEAKEFFSQLPQKYEILWNDGPNLSALNTQLSNQNLAPQEMGKGRNVWYCMGYILSLGDSEAVALHDCDILTYNRNLLTRLIYPVANPKFNFDFCKGYYPRVSQTKVKGRVSRLLVTPLLRALEKTI
;
A
#
# COMPACT_ATOMS: atom_id res chain seq x y z
N MET A 1 3.02 1.42 -7.85
CA MET A 1 3.15 0.93 -6.45
C MET A 1 2.33 1.81 -5.53
N ILE A 2 1.68 1.25 -4.50
CA ILE A 2 0.91 1.99 -3.47
C ILE A 2 1.65 1.94 -2.14
N LEU A 3 1.75 3.10 -1.48
CA LEU A 3 2.28 3.29 -0.13
C LEU A 3 1.23 4.01 0.72
N PRO A 4 0.34 3.28 1.42
CA PRO A 4 -0.57 3.90 2.38
C PRO A 4 0.22 4.31 3.62
N SER A 5 0.30 5.61 3.88
CA SER A 5 1.11 6.17 4.96
C SER A 5 0.28 7.06 5.88
N LEU A 6 0.58 6.97 7.17
CA LEU A 6 0.23 8.02 8.12
C LEU A 6 1.33 9.09 8.10
N PHE A 7 0.97 10.34 8.35
CA PHE A 7 1.99 11.40 8.47
C PHE A 7 3.05 11.08 9.53
N SER A 8 2.65 10.49 10.65
CA SER A 8 3.59 10.08 11.72
C SER A 8 4.66 9.09 11.28
N GLU A 9 4.44 8.33 10.21
CA GLU A 9 5.42 7.36 9.69
C GLU A 9 6.59 8.03 8.99
N LEU A 10 6.43 9.27 8.51
CA LEU A 10 7.52 10.05 7.94
C LEU A 10 8.63 10.32 8.98
N LYS A 11 8.23 10.44 10.26
CA LYS A 11 9.13 10.66 11.40
C LYS A 11 9.63 9.35 12.01
N GLY A 12 9.12 8.22 11.52
CA GLY A 12 9.50 6.89 11.99
C GLY A 12 10.77 6.35 11.31
N PRO A 13 11.36 5.28 11.84
CA PRO A 13 12.60 4.71 11.29
C PRO A 13 12.37 3.87 10.02
N ALA A 14 11.14 3.41 9.75
CA ALA A 14 10.87 2.49 8.64
C ALA A 14 10.77 3.21 7.29
N LEU A 15 9.95 4.24 7.19
CA LEU A 15 9.64 4.89 5.91
C LEU A 15 10.86 5.51 5.22
N PRO A 16 11.80 6.20 5.90
CA PRO A 16 13.02 6.68 5.25
C PRO A 16 13.85 5.56 4.61
N ASN A 17 13.95 4.39 5.26
CA ASN A 17 14.62 3.23 4.69
C ASN A 17 13.85 2.66 3.48
N ILE A 18 12.52 2.59 3.56
CA ILE A 18 11.66 2.14 2.46
C ILE A 18 11.89 3.03 1.23
N ILE A 19 11.84 4.35 1.39
CA ILE A 19 12.06 5.30 0.30
C ILE A 19 13.46 5.15 -0.30
N LYS A 20 14.49 5.00 0.53
CA LYS A 20 15.87 4.75 0.08
C LYS A 20 16.01 3.45 -0.73
N GLU A 21 15.28 2.41 -0.37
CA GLU A 21 15.32 1.13 -1.12
C GLU A 21 14.49 1.21 -2.41
N ILE A 22 13.33 1.85 -2.38
CA ILE A 22 12.46 2.02 -3.54
C ILE A 22 13.11 2.93 -4.59
N SER A 23 13.81 3.99 -4.20
CA SER A 23 14.46 4.91 -5.13
C SER A 23 15.49 4.24 -6.04
N LYS A 24 15.98 3.05 -5.66
CA LYS A 24 16.89 2.24 -6.49
C LYS A 24 16.17 1.36 -7.51
N VAL A 25 14.82 1.30 -7.47
CA VAL A 25 14.02 0.42 -8.32
C VAL A 25 13.64 1.14 -9.61
N LYS A 26 14.16 0.69 -10.74
CA LYS A 26 14.00 1.36 -12.05
C LYS A 26 12.74 0.95 -12.81
N TYR A 27 12.10 -0.17 -12.44
CA TYR A 27 10.94 -0.70 -13.16
C TYR A 27 9.59 -0.21 -12.61
N LEU A 28 9.57 0.61 -11.58
CA LEU A 28 8.35 1.25 -11.10
C LEU A 28 7.96 2.39 -12.02
N ASN A 29 6.79 2.28 -12.66
CA ASN A 29 6.24 3.32 -13.50
C ASN A 29 5.74 4.51 -12.67
N ASN A 30 5.01 4.24 -11.58
CA ASN A 30 4.43 5.26 -10.73
C ASN A 30 4.35 4.79 -9.27
N ILE A 31 4.50 5.72 -8.33
CA ILE A 31 4.34 5.49 -6.89
C ILE A 31 3.19 6.38 -6.39
N VAL A 32 2.15 5.77 -5.86
CA VAL A 32 1.00 6.48 -5.29
C VAL A 32 1.08 6.39 -3.78
N ILE A 33 1.24 7.53 -3.14
CA ILE A 33 1.30 7.65 -1.68
C ILE A 33 -0.08 8.11 -1.20
N GLY A 34 -0.78 7.27 -0.46
CA GLY A 34 -1.99 7.69 0.23
C GLY A 34 -1.62 8.24 1.60
N LEU A 35 -1.78 9.55 1.80
CA LEU A 35 -1.41 10.21 3.05
C LEU A 35 -2.63 10.43 3.93
N ASP A 36 -2.64 9.83 5.11
CA ASP A 36 -3.65 9.98 6.15
C ASP A 36 -3.12 10.75 7.36
N LYS A 37 -4.04 11.39 8.08
CA LYS A 37 -3.80 12.11 9.33
C LYS A 37 -2.75 13.20 9.18
N ALA A 38 -2.90 14.01 8.15
CA ALA A 38 -2.04 15.16 7.87
C ALA A 38 -2.87 16.44 7.74
N ASN A 39 -2.48 17.48 8.43
CA ASN A 39 -2.97 18.85 8.19
C ASN A 39 -2.23 19.48 6.99
N GLU A 40 -2.54 20.75 6.65
CA GLU A 40 -1.96 21.41 5.49
C GLU A 40 -0.43 21.61 5.59
N GLU A 41 0.07 21.90 6.78
CA GLU A 41 1.51 22.09 7.01
C GLU A 41 2.23 20.74 6.90
N GLU A 42 1.67 19.71 7.50
CA GLU A 42 2.15 18.33 7.43
C GLU A 42 2.11 17.78 6.01
N PHE A 43 1.12 18.17 5.22
CA PHE A 43 1.09 17.82 3.79
C PHE A 43 2.23 18.49 3.00
N LYS A 44 2.60 19.75 3.34
CA LYS A 44 3.75 20.44 2.75
C LYS A 44 5.06 19.71 3.11
N GLU A 45 5.22 19.33 4.39
CA GLU A 45 6.36 18.53 4.86
C GLU A 45 6.43 17.16 4.14
N ALA A 46 5.29 16.50 3.95
CA ALA A 46 5.23 15.24 3.22
C ALA A 46 5.67 15.41 1.76
N LYS A 47 5.26 16.46 1.07
CA LYS A 47 5.73 16.75 -0.30
C LYS A 47 7.24 16.91 -0.37
N GLU A 48 7.83 17.61 0.58
CA GLU A 48 9.28 17.76 0.68
C GLU A 48 9.95 16.42 0.93
N PHE A 49 9.43 15.64 1.89
CA PHE A 49 9.97 14.31 2.21
C PHE A 49 9.97 13.37 0.99
N PHE A 50 8.87 13.29 0.24
CA PHE A 50 8.77 12.38 -0.90
C PHE A 50 9.47 12.91 -2.16
N SER A 51 9.88 14.19 -2.22
CA SER A 51 10.61 14.77 -3.36
C SER A 51 11.96 14.10 -3.64
N GLN A 52 12.50 13.34 -2.70
CA GLN A 52 13.70 12.52 -2.88
C GLN A 52 13.50 11.29 -3.79
N LEU A 53 12.26 10.95 -4.13
CA LEU A 53 11.98 9.84 -5.06
C LEU A 53 12.32 10.26 -6.50
N PRO A 54 13.18 9.49 -7.20
CA PRO A 54 13.49 9.77 -8.60
C PRO A 54 12.40 9.32 -9.57
N GLN A 55 11.49 8.44 -9.13
CA GLN A 55 10.38 7.96 -9.93
C GLN A 55 9.24 8.98 -9.95
N LYS A 56 8.36 8.87 -10.93
CA LYS A 56 7.08 9.56 -10.92
C LYS A 56 6.29 9.13 -9.68
N TYR A 57 5.80 10.08 -8.92
CA TYR A 57 4.95 9.81 -7.75
C TYR A 57 3.81 10.81 -7.64
N GLU A 58 2.78 10.43 -6.93
CA GLU A 58 1.63 11.27 -6.58
C GLU A 58 1.28 11.06 -5.11
N ILE A 59 0.91 12.15 -4.42
CA ILE A 59 0.46 12.08 -3.03
C ILE A 59 -1.03 12.38 -2.99
N LEU A 60 -1.82 11.38 -2.64
CA LEU A 60 -3.24 11.50 -2.38
C LEU A 60 -3.43 11.87 -0.90
N TRP A 61 -3.72 13.13 -0.66
CA TRP A 61 -3.96 13.64 0.69
C TRP A 61 -5.42 13.39 1.10
N ASN A 62 -5.64 12.36 1.90
CA ASN A 62 -6.98 11.89 2.25
C ASN A 62 -7.78 12.90 3.09
N ASP A 63 -7.11 13.74 3.88
CA ASP A 63 -7.74 14.80 4.68
C ASP A 63 -7.82 16.12 3.92
N GLY A 64 -7.31 16.16 2.69
CA GLY A 64 -7.26 17.36 1.86
C GLY A 64 -8.59 17.69 1.17
N PRO A 65 -8.73 18.92 0.68
CA PRO A 65 -9.99 19.41 0.13
C PRO A 65 -10.48 18.60 -1.09
N ASN A 66 -9.57 18.18 -1.95
CA ASN A 66 -9.93 17.45 -3.18
C ASN A 66 -10.53 16.08 -2.90
N LEU A 67 -9.86 15.27 -2.04
CA LEU A 67 -10.37 13.95 -1.68
C LEU A 67 -11.60 14.05 -0.77
N SER A 68 -11.68 15.05 0.08
CA SER A 68 -12.89 15.32 0.88
C SER A 68 -14.10 15.66 0.00
N ALA A 69 -13.93 16.48 -1.03
CA ALA A 69 -14.98 16.77 -1.99
C ALA A 69 -15.43 15.54 -2.78
N LEU A 70 -14.46 14.73 -3.27
CA LEU A 70 -14.73 13.46 -3.94
C LEU A 70 -15.47 12.48 -3.02
N ASN A 71 -15.02 12.34 -1.78
CA ASN A 71 -15.67 11.48 -0.80
C ASN A 71 -17.14 11.90 -0.55
N THR A 72 -17.41 13.20 -0.51
CA THR A 72 -18.79 13.72 -0.37
C THR A 72 -19.65 13.34 -1.58
N GLN A 73 -19.11 13.51 -2.80
CA GLN A 73 -19.84 13.11 -4.02
C GLN A 73 -20.16 11.62 -4.06
N LEU A 74 -19.17 10.78 -3.70
CA LEU A 74 -19.34 9.33 -3.65
C LEU A 74 -20.31 8.90 -2.53
N SER A 75 -20.28 9.57 -1.38
CA SER A 75 -21.19 9.32 -0.27
C SER A 75 -22.65 9.59 -0.65
N ASN A 76 -22.91 10.65 -1.41
CA ASN A 76 -24.25 10.97 -1.91
C ASN A 76 -24.79 9.88 -2.87
N GLN A 77 -23.91 9.06 -3.43
CA GLN A 77 -24.25 7.94 -4.32
C GLN A 77 -24.16 6.56 -3.60
N ASN A 78 -23.90 6.53 -2.29
CA ASN A 78 -23.63 5.33 -1.50
C ASN A 78 -22.44 4.49 -2.03
N LEU A 79 -21.43 5.13 -2.63
CA LEU A 79 -20.24 4.49 -3.20
C LEU A 79 -18.97 4.73 -2.38
N ALA A 80 -19.00 5.67 -1.42
CA ALA A 80 -17.83 5.95 -0.59
C ALA A 80 -17.56 4.83 0.43
N PRO A 81 -16.28 4.54 0.73
CA PRO A 81 -15.94 3.69 1.86
C PRO A 81 -16.50 4.27 3.17
N GLN A 82 -17.21 3.45 3.93
CA GLN A 82 -17.89 3.86 5.16
C GLN A 82 -16.90 4.14 6.31
N GLU A 83 -15.84 3.34 6.40
CA GLU A 83 -14.89 3.40 7.51
C GLU A 83 -13.62 4.15 7.12
N MET A 84 -13.18 5.02 8.03
CA MET A 84 -11.89 5.69 7.91
C MET A 84 -10.74 4.73 8.24
N GLY A 85 -9.57 4.96 7.63
CA GLY A 85 -8.37 4.20 7.90
C GLY A 85 -7.73 3.61 6.66
N LYS A 86 -6.83 2.65 6.85
CA LYS A 86 -6.01 2.08 5.79
C LYS A 86 -6.81 1.53 4.60
N GLY A 87 -7.94 0.90 4.86
CA GLY A 87 -8.80 0.36 3.79
C GLY A 87 -9.30 1.46 2.85
N ARG A 88 -9.79 2.57 3.40
CA ARG A 88 -10.22 3.75 2.63
C ARG A 88 -9.05 4.37 1.86
N ASN A 89 -7.90 4.53 2.51
CA ASN A 89 -6.69 5.05 1.88
C ASN A 89 -6.30 4.23 0.64
N VAL A 90 -6.19 2.91 0.80
CA VAL A 90 -5.86 2.00 -0.30
C VAL A 90 -6.93 2.03 -1.40
N TRP A 91 -8.19 2.14 -1.05
CA TRP A 91 -9.30 2.21 -2.00
C TRP A 91 -9.17 3.44 -2.92
N TYR A 92 -8.89 4.63 -2.38
CA TYR A 92 -8.65 5.83 -3.17
C TYR A 92 -7.39 5.71 -4.04
N CYS A 93 -6.31 5.13 -3.52
CA CYS A 93 -5.10 4.89 -4.30
C CYS A 93 -5.36 3.94 -5.48
N MET A 94 -6.14 2.87 -5.27
CA MET A 94 -6.53 1.96 -6.34
C MET A 94 -7.41 2.66 -7.38
N GLY A 95 -8.41 3.44 -6.96
CA GLY A 95 -9.25 4.23 -7.85
C GLY A 95 -8.44 5.19 -8.71
N TYR A 96 -7.46 5.86 -8.12
CA TYR A 96 -6.54 6.73 -8.85
C TYR A 96 -5.72 5.96 -9.91
N ILE A 97 -5.13 4.82 -9.55
CA ILE A 97 -4.37 3.99 -10.48
C ILE A 97 -5.26 3.49 -11.62
N LEU A 98 -6.46 3.04 -11.32
CA LEU A 98 -7.43 2.61 -12.34
C LEU A 98 -7.79 3.75 -13.30
N SER A 99 -7.91 4.98 -12.79
CA SER A 99 -8.20 6.15 -13.65
C SER A 99 -7.08 6.51 -14.62
N LEU A 100 -5.82 6.14 -14.29
CA LEU A 100 -4.67 6.36 -15.19
C LEU A 100 -4.65 5.34 -16.34
N GLY A 101 -5.11 4.11 -16.12
CA GLY A 101 -5.21 3.06 -17.13
C GLY A 101 -3.88 2.54 -17.69
N ASP A 102 -2.75 2.84 -17.03
CA ASP A 102 -1.40 2.54 -17.52
C ASP A 102 -0.65 1.49 -16.68
N SER A 103 -1.33 0.84 -15.75
CA SER A 103 -0.73 -0.09 -14.80
C SER A 103 -1.23 -1.52 -15.02
N GLU A 104 -0.31 -2.43 -15.33
CA GLU A 104 -0.59 -3.87 -15.49
C GLU A 104 -0.58 -4.63 -14.16
N ALA A 105 0.25 -4.19 -13.21
CA ALA A 105 0.37 -4.81 -11.89
C ALA A 105 0.55 -3.76 -10.81
N VAL A 106 -0.05 -3.97 -9.65
CA VAL A 106 0.01 -3.05 -8.50
C VAL A 106 0.62 -3.74 -7.30
N ALA A 107 1.71 -3.18 -6.77
CA ALA A 107 2.28 -3.59 -5.50
C ALA A 107 1.77 -2.68 -4.36
N LEU A 108 1.27 -3.26 -3.29
CA LEU A 108 0.84 -2.57 -2.07
C LEU A 108 1.77 -2.94 -0.91
N HIS A 109 2.46 -1.97 -0.34
CA HIS A 109 3.39 -2.18 0.76
C HIS A 109 3.10 -1.25 1.94
N ASP A 110 3.21 -1.79 3.14
CA ASP A 110 3.07 -1.02 4.38
C ASP A 110 4.29 -0.13 4.62
N CYS A 111 4.06 1.05 5.20
CA CYS A 111 5.11 2.05 5.45
C CYS A 111 5.82 1.86 6.81
N ASP A 112 5.44 0.85 7.60
CA ASP A 112 5.98 0.54 8.94
C ASP A 112 6.96 -0.66 8.96
N ILE A 113 7.37 -1.18 7.80
CA ILE A 113 8.24 -2.36 7.69
C ILE A 113 9.69 -1.96 7.97
N LEU A 114 10.17 -2.22 9.18
CA LEU A 114 11.53 -1.90 9.61
C LEU A 114 12.63 -2.63 8.82
N THR A 115 12.37 -3.85 8.41
CA THR A 115 13.33 -4.72 7.70
C THR A 115 13.14 -4.66 6.18
N TYR A 116 12.53 -3.58 5.68
CA TYR A 116 12.25 -3.44 4.25
C TYR A 116 13.54 -3.42 3.43
N ASN A 117 13.51 -4.18 2.34
CA ASN A 117 14.48 -4.07 1.25
C ASN A 117 13.77 -4.29 -0.09
N ARG A 118 14.35 -3.81 -1.18
CA ARG A 118 13.76 -3.88 -2.53
C ARG A 118 13.48 -5.30 -3.03
N ASN A 119 14.14 -6.33 -2.47
CA ASN A 119 13.86 -7.72 -2.83
C ASN A 119 12.46 -8.16 -2.38
N LEU A 120 11.91 -7.54 -1.33
CA LEU A 120 10.52 -7.77 -0.92
C LEU A 120 9.56 -7.37 -2.05
N LEU A 121 9.74 -6.20 -2.63
CA LEU A 121 8.95 -5.75 -3.78
C LEU A 121 9.09 -6.71 -4.96
N THR A 122 10.32 -7.05 -5.33
CA THR A 122 10.56 -7.96 -6.47
C THR A 122 9.89 -9.31 -6.28
N ARG A 123 10.00 -9.90 -5.09
CA ARG A 123 9.40 -11.21 -4.80
C ARG A 123 7.88 -11.21 -4.84
N LEU A 124 7.25 -10.09 -4.50
CA LEU A 124 5.79 -9.98 -4.48
C LEU A 124 5.22 -9.60 -5.84
N ILE A 125 5.86 -8.73 -6.58
CA ILE A 125 5.34 -8.26 -7.87
C ILE A 125 5.68 -9.21 -9.03
N TYR A 126 6.81 -9.89 -8.99
CA TYR A 126 7.28 -10.74 -10.08
C TYR A 126 6.31 -11.86 -10.47
N PRO A 127 5.66 -12.60 -9.54
CA PRO A 127 4.69 -13.63 -9.91
C PRO A 127 3.47 -13.07 -10.65
N VAL A 128 3.06 -11.85 -10.33
CA VAL A 128 1.89 -11.20 -10.95
C VAL A 128 2.26 -10.50 -12.26
N ALA A 129 3.41 -9.82 -12.30
CA ALA A 129 3.85 -9.06 -13.47
C ALA A 129 4.44 -9.94 -14.58
N ASN A 130 4.86 -11.17 -14.29
CA ASN A 130 5.44 -12.06 -15.29
C ASN A 130 4.34 -12.91 -15.96
N PRO A 131 4.05 -12.71 -17.24
CA PRO A 131 2.95 -13.40 -17.94
C PRO A 131 3.13 -14.94 -18.00
N LYS A 132 4.33 -15.46 -17.73
CA LYS A 132 4.56 -16.92 -17.70
C LYS A 132 3.93 -17.60 -16.49
N PHE A 133 3.65 -16.88 -15.41
CA PHE A 133 3.08 -17.46 -14.19
C PHE A 133 1.56 -17.40 -14.13
N ASN A 134 0.93 -16.45 -14.82
CA ASN A 134 -0.52 -16.27 -14.86
C ASN A 134 -1.18 -16.19 -13.46
N PHE A 135 -0.54 -15.46 -12.53
CA PHE A 135 -1.10 -15.19 -11.22
C PHE A 135 -1.75 -13.81 -11.17
N ASP A 136 -2.99 -13.75 -10.75
CA ASP A 136 -3.71 -12.49 -10.54
C ASP A 136 -3.37 -11.83 -9.20
N PHE A 137 -2.86 -12.61 -8.24
CA PHE A 137 -2.60 -12.12 -6.88
C PHE A 137 -1.43 -12.83 -6.22
N CYS A 138 -0.59 -12.04 -5.53
CA CYS A 138 0.49 -12.55 -4.69
C CYS A 138 0.49 -11.83 -3.34
N LYS A 139 0.43 -12.60 -2.26
CA LYS A 139 0.48 -12.05 -0.90
C LYS A 139 1.73 -12.53 -0.16
N GLY A 140 2.44 -11.57 0.44
CA GLY A 140 3.57 -11.89 1.32
C GLY A 140 3.16 -12.71 2.53
N TYR A 141 3.81 -13.84 2.70
CA TYR A 141 3.72 -14.65 3.90
C TYR A 141 5.06 -14.64 4.63
N TYR A 142 5.04 -14.20 5.88
CA TYR A 142 6.21 -14.21 6.75
C TYR A 142 5.81 -14.45 8.19
N PRO A 143 6.61 -15.25 8.95
CA PRO A 143 6.34 -15.49 10.35
C PRO A 143 6.60 -14.19 11.15
N ARG A 144 5.61 -13.75 11.89
CA ARG A 144 5.75 -12.63 12.84
C ARG A 144 6.10 -13.19 14.21
N VAL A 145 7.38 -13.45 14.45
CA VAL A 145 7.89 -14.01 15.69
C VAL A 145 8.62 -12.94 16.48
N SER A 146 8.28 -12.81 17.75
CA SER A 146 9.08 -12.10 18.75
C SER A 146 9.66 -13.12 19.73
N GLN A 147 10.59 -12.73 20.59
CA GLN A 147 11.23 -13.63 21.57
C GLN A 147 10.23 -14.44 22.39
N THR A 148 9.03 -13.91 22.64
CA THR A 148 8.04 -14.54 23.54
C THR A 148 6.71 -14.86 22.86
N LYS A 149 6.45 -14.39 21.61
CA LYS A 149 5.12 -14.49 20.98
C LYS A 149 5.21 -14.73 19.48
N VAL A 150 4.38 -15.64 19.00
CA VAL A 150 4.10 -15.82 17.56
C VAL A 150 2.84 -15.04 17.23
N LYS A 151 2.96 -13.98 16.42
CA LYS A 151 1.86 -13.14 15.95
C LYS A 151 1.17 -13.75 14.72
N GLY A 152 0.08 -13.12 14.25
CA GLY A 152 -0.64 -13.59 13.06
C GLY A 152 -1.60 -14.75 13.35
N ARG A 153 -2.30 -14.70 14.48
CA ARG A 153 -3.29 -15.73 14.88
C ARG A 153 -4.37 -15.94 13.83
N VAL A 154 -4.94 -14.86 13.29
CA VAL A 154 -6.02 -14.94 12.30
C VAL A 154 -5.55 -15.67 11.05
N SER A 155 -4.40 -15.30 10.49
CA SER A 155 -3.86 -15.97 9.30
C SER A 155 -3.56 -17.44 9.55
N ARG A 156 -2.96 -17.81 10.71
CA ARG A 156 -2.57 -19.19 11.03
C ARG A 156 -3.73 -20.07 11.45
N LEU A 157 -4.63 -19.55 12.27
CA LEU A 157 -5.64 -20.37 12.95
C LEU A 157 -6.99 -20.34 12.22
N LEU A 158 -7.24 -19.37 11.36
CA LEU A 158 -8.48 -19.24 10.62
C LEU A 158 -8.25 -19.25 9.11
N VAL A 159 -7.56 -18.26 8.56
CA VAL A 159 -7.50 -18.05 7.11
C VAL A 159 -6.81 -19.20 6.39
N THR A 160 -5.63 -19.61 6.83
CA THR A 160 -4.89 -20.72 6.18
C THR A 160 -5.63 -22.07 6.28
N PRO A 161 -6.16 -22.49 7.43
CA PRO A 161 -6.96 -23.71 7.52
C PRO A 161 -8.25 -23.64 6.68
N LEU A 162 -8.92 -22.49 6.67
CA LEU A 162 -10.15 -22.30 5.89
C LEU A 162 -9.88 -22.43 4.39
N LEU A 163 -8.86 -21.75 3.87
CA LEU A 163 -8.48 -21.84 2.46
C LEU A 163 -8.13 -23.27 2.06
N ARG A 164 -7.34 -23.98 2.91
CA ARG A 164 -7.02 -25.40 2.67
C ARG A 164 -8.23 -26.32 2.71
N ALA A 165 -9.23 -25.99 3.52
CA ALA A 165 -10.48 -26.76 3.54
C ALA A 165 -11.30 -26.51 2.25
N LEU A 166 -11.36 -25.27 1.79
CA LEU A 166 -12.04 -24.91 0.54
C LEU A 166 -11.38 -25.51 -0.69
N GLU A 167 -10.06 -25.56 -0.75
CA GLU A 167 -9.32 -26.23 -1.85
C GLU A 167 -9.69 -27.71 -2.03
N LYS A 168 -10.18 -28.36 -0.97
CA LYS A 168 -10.61 -29.77 -1.03
C LYS A 168 -12.08 -29.96 -1.46
N THR A 169 -12.83 -28.86 -1.52
CA THR A 169 -14.26 -28.87 -1.83
C THR A 169 -14.59 -28.33 -3.21
N ILE A 170 -13.60 -27.74 -3.86
CA ILE A 170 -13.64 -27.27 -5.26
C ILE A 170 -12.90 -28.27 -6.14
#